data_72ce560130d1018f7d4ef11e2005f834
#
_entry.id   72ce560130d1018f7d4ef11e2005f834
#
_cell.length_a   1.000
_cell.length_b   1.000
_cell.length_c   1.000
_cell.angle_alpha   90.00
_cell.angle_beta   90.00
_cell.angle_gamma   90.00
#
_symmetry.space_group_name_H-M   'P 1'
#
loop_
_entity.id
_entity.type
_entity.pdbx_description
1 polymer ?
#
loop_
_entity_poly.entity_id
_entity_poly.type
_entity_poly.pdbx_seq_one_letter_code
_entity_poly.pdbx_strand_id
1 'polypeptide(L)'
;MSGGGVCDAVELDAAMTELVRRSSGGANPDHYVILAKIVMAAAEQLPAVDHAGVALFGESGVIRSLAATDGDALMLDHVQRLCGQGPGCQCAADGRAVHVDDLSVEKRWPAFVEQTSALTPIRSILMFPLLADGGDSAVLAMSADGPSVFLADVVKAGSVFAKHAAGCLEAARSQPPVRCHVAAVGPRSRRPQGFSRWVRH
;
A
#
# COMPACT_ATOMS: atom_id res chain seq x y z
N MET A 1 9.15 31.71 -9.81
CA MET A 1 8.39 31.22 -8.64
C MET A 1 7.10 30.60 -9.20
N SER A 2 7.18 29.37 -9.66
CA SER A 2 6.00 28.62 -10.16
C SER A 2 5.43 27.86 -8.96
N GLY A 3 4.27 28.29 -8.46
CA GLY A 3 3.50 27.57 -7.47
C GLY A 3 3.02 26.27 -8.09
N GLY A 4 3.59 25.15 -7.69
CA GLY A 4 3.02 23.83 -7.91
C GLY A 4 1.79 23.68 -7.01
N GLY A 5 0.64 24.19 -7.48
CA GLY A 5 -0.63 23.95 -6.81
C GLY A 5 -0.96 22.46 -6.88
N VAL A 6 -1.39 21.91 -5.76
CA VAL A 6 -2.01 20.58 -5.73
C VAL A 6 -3.17 20.63 -6.73
N CYS A 7 -3.26 19.66 -7.65
CA CYS A 7 -4.37 19.53 -8.60
C CYS A 7 -5.71 19.70 -7.88
N ASP A 8 -6.65 20.40 -8.50
CA ASP A 8 -7.99 20.52 -7.93
C ASP A 8 -8.52 19.10 -7.61
N ALA A 9 -9.08 18.92 -6.42
CA ALA A 9 -9.58 17.62 -5.97
C ALA A 9 -10.62 17.03 -6.93
N VAL A 10 -11.31 17.87 -7.71
CA VAL A 10 -12.27 17.44 -8.75
C VAL A 10 -11.56 16.88 -9.97
N GLU A 11 -10.48 17.54 -10.42
CA GLU A 11 -9.66 17.05 -11.54
C GLU A 11 -8.95 15.75 -11.15
N LEU A 12 -8.46 15.67 -9.92
CA LEU A 12 -7.82 14.47 -9.38
C LEU A 12 -8.82 13.30 -9.29
N ASP A 13 -10.04 13.51 -8.81
CA ASP A 13 -11.09 12.47 -8.76
C ASP A 13 -11.44 11.95 -10.17
N ALA A 14 -11.53 12.84 -11.16
CA ALA A 14 -11.76 12.46 -12.55
C ALA A 14 -10.58 11.64 -13.13
N ALA A 15 -9.34 12.06 -12.88
CA ALA A 15 -8.15 11.35 -13.33
C ALA A 15 -8.04 9.96 -12.69
N MET A 16 -8.32 9.84 -11.39
CA MET A 16 -8.32 8.56 -10.68
C MET A 16 -9.45 7.64 -11.13
N THR A 17 -10.64 8.17 -11.40
CA THR A 17 -11.75 7.41 -11.99
C THR A 17 -11.34 6.79 -13.32
N GLU A 18 -10.70 7.58 -14.19
CA GLU A 18 -10.21 7.10 -15.50
C GLU A 18 -9.09 6.06 -15.36
N LEU A 19 -8.16 6.24 -14.41
CA LEU A 19 -7.11 5.27 -14.12
C LEU A 19 -7.69 3.92 -13.71
N VAL A 20 -8.63 3.91 -12.78
CA VAL A 20 -9.32 2.69 -12.32
C VAL A 20 -10.09 2.05 -13.47
N ARG A 21 -10.87 2.83 -14.24
CA ARG A 21 -11.64 2.35 -15.40
C ARG A 21 -10.75 1.66 -16.44
N ARG A 22 -9.63 2.28 -16.83
CA ARG A 22 -8.67 1.70 -17.79
C ARG A 22 -8.02 0.43 -17.24
N SER A 23 -7.73 0.39 -15.95
CA SER A 23 -7.09 -0.76 -15.31
C SER A 23 -8.06 -1.91 -15.09
N SER A 24 -9.37 -1.64 -15.02
CA SER A 24 -10.44 -2.64 -14.83
C SER A 24 -11.00 -3.19 -16.15
N GLY A 25 -10.50 -2.76 -17.31
CA GLY A 25 -11.05 -3.08 -18.64
C GLY A 25 -10.86 -4.53 -19.12
N GLY A 26 -10.35 -5.44 -18.29
CA GLY A 26 -10.20 -6.87 -18.57
C GLY A 26 -11.33 -7.71 -17.98
N ALA A 27 -11.49 -8.94 -18.47
CA ALA A 27 -12.51 -9.87 -17.98
C ALA A 27 -12.33 -10.31 -16.51
N ASN A 28 -11.16 -10.04 -15.93
CA ASN A 28 -10.83 -10.34 -14.52
C ASN A 28 -9.72 -9.39 -14.05
N PRO A 29 -10.07 -8.17 -13.58
CA PRO A 29 -9.08 -7.19 -13.15
C PRO A 29 -8.34 -7.67 -11.90
N ASP A 30 -7.02 -7.60 -11.92
CA ASP A 30 -6.20 -7.83 -10.73
C ASP A 30 -6.25 -6.57 -9.85
N HIS A 31 -7.02 -6.64 -8.77
CA HIS A 31 -7.23 -5.53 -7.85
C HIS A 31 -5.95 -5.11 -7.14
N TYR A 32 -4.99 -6.02 -6.92
CA TYR A 32 -3.68 -5.65 -6.36
C TYR A 32 -2.87 -4.80 -7.33
N VAL A 33 -2.95 -5.08 -8.64
CA VAL A 33 -2.33 -4.23 -9.67
C VAL A 33 -2.99 -2.86 -9.70
N ILE A 34 -4.31 -2.77 -9.54
CA ILE A 34 -5.01 -1.48 -9.47
C ILE A 34 -4.60 -0.70 -8.22
N LEU A 35 -4.54 -1.36 -7.05
CA LEU A 35 -4.05 -0.72 -5.82
C LEU A 35 -2.62 -0.21 -5.96
N ALA A 36 -1.72 -0.98 -6.56
CA ALA A 36 -0.35 -0.54 -6.82
C ALA A 36 -0.31 0.73 -7.69
N LYS A 37 -1.14 0.80 -8.75
CA LYS A 37 -1.26 2.01 -9.58
C LYS A 37 -1.80 3.22 -8.82
N ILE A 38 -2.79 3.02 -7.93
CA ILE A 38 -3.34 4.09 -7.09
C ILE A 38 -2.26 4.63 -6.15
N VAL A 39 -1.51 3.74 -5.51
CA VAL A 39 -0.42 4.08 -4.58
C VAL A 39 0.70 4.84 -5.30
N MET A 40 1.11 4.37 -6.48
CA MET A 40 2.11 5.06 -7.31
C MET A 40 1.62 6.44 -7.76
N ALA A 41 0.37 6.54 -8.21
CA ALA A 41 -0.22 7.81 -8.61
C ALA A 41 -0.29 8.82 -7.44
N ALA A 42 -0.49 8.36 -6.19
CA ALA A 42 -0.45 9.23 -5.02
C ALA A 42 0.92 9.88 -4.83
N ALA A 43 2.01 9.11 -4.93
CA ALA A 43 3.37 9.64 -4.84
C ALA A 43 3.75 10.52 -6.04
N GLU A 44 3.26 10.20 -7.24
CA GLU A 44 3.57 10.99 -8.45
C GLU A 44 2.82 12.31 -8.53
N GLN A 45 1.56 12.37 -8.06
CA GLN A 45 0.68 13.54 -8.22
C GLN A 45 0.63 14.45 -6.99
N LEU A 46 1.06 13.96 -5.83
CA LEU A 46 1.13 14.73 -4.61
C LEU A 46 2.60 14.99 -4.23
N PRO A 47 3.17 16.16 -4.57
CA PRO A 47 4.59 16.45 -4.33
C PRO A 47 5.03 16.40 -2.86
N ALA A 48 4.06 16.38 -1.93
CA ALA A 48 4.31 16.22 -0.50
C ALA A 48 4.39 14.74 -0.06
N VAL A 49 4.16 13.78 -0.97
CA VAL A 49 4.17 12.34 -0.67
C VAL A 49 5.43 11.71 -1.26
N ASP A 50 6.35 11.31 -0.41
CA ASP A 50 7.54 10.57 -0.83
C ASP A 50 7.27 9.07 -0.92
N HIS A 51 6.48 8.53 0.02
CA HIS A 51 6.17 7.11 0.12
C HIS A 51 4.67 6.90 0.31
N ALA A 52 4.12 5.87 -0.31
CA ALA A 52 2.72 5.50 -0.13
C ALA A 52 2.53 3.97 -0.12
N GLY A 53 1.52 3.51 0.63
CA GLY A 53 1.21 2.09 0.72
C GLY A 53 -0.21 1.82 1.18
N VAL A 54 -0.69 0.60 0.91
CA VAL A 54 -1.95 0.08 1.45
C VAL A 54 -1.66 -1.21 2.21
N ALA A 55 -2.12 -1.28 3.45
CA ALA A 55 -1.97 -2.47 4.28
C ALA A 55 -3.29 -2.88 4.95
N LEU A 56 -3.42 -4.17 5.25
CA LEU A 56 -4.47 -4.74 6.09
C LEU A 56 -3.96 -4.91 7.52
N PHE A 57 -4.77 -4.48 8.47
CA PHE A 57 -4.55 -4.60 9.90
C PHE A 57 -5.59 -5.57 10.46
N GLY A 58 -5.15 -6.77 10.85
CA GLY A 58 -6.01 -7.82 11.38
C GLY A 58 -6.13 -7.77 12.91
N GLU A 59 -7.21 -8.34 13.46
CA GLU A 59 -7.50 -8.40 14.90
C GLU A 59 -6.35 -9.01 15.73
N SER A 60 -5.58 -9.94 15.15
CA SER A 60 -4.45 -10.60 15.84
C SER A 60 -3.15 -9.77 15.80
N GLY A 61 -3.20 -8.50 15.38
CA GLY A 61 -2.01 -7.66 15.21
C GLY A 61 -1.18 -8.01 13.96
N VAL A 62 -1.70 -8.86 13.08
CA VAL A 62 -1.06 -9.15 11.79
C VAL A 62 -1.26 -7.96 10.87
N ILE A 63 -0.16 -7.39 10.37
CA ILE A 63 -0.19 -6.35 9.34
C ILE A 63 0.35 -6.95 8.05
N ARG A 64 -0.41 -6.82 6.97
CA ARG A 64 -0.07 -7.33 5.64
C ARG A 64 -0.12 -6.21 4.61
N SER A 65 1.03 -5.83 4.09
CA SER A 65 1.12 -4.86 2.99
C SER A 65 0.50 -5.45 1.72
N LEU A 66 -0.38 -4.71 1.06
CA LEU A 66 -1.05 -5.07 -0.19
C LEU A 66 -0.39 -4.41 -1.40
N ALA A 67 0.04 -3.16 -1.24
CA ALA A 67 0.76 -2.38 -2.23
C ALA A 67 1.65 -1.36 -1.53
N ALA A 68 2.81 -1.06 -2.11
CA ALA A 68 3.73 -0.04 -1.62
C ALA A 68 4.52 0.55 -2.78
N THR A 69 4.93 1.81 -2.67
CA THR A 69 5.78 2.48 -3.66
C THR A 69 7.22 1.96 -3.60
N ASP A 70 7.71 1.68 -2.39
CA ASP A 70 9.14 1.45 -2.13
C ASP A 70 9.38 0.70 -0.80
N GLY A 71 10.67 0.59 -0.43
CA GLY A 71 11.11 -0.09 0.78
C GLY A 71 10.75 0.64 2.08
N ASP A 72 10.69 1.98 2.08
CA ASP A 72 10.38 2.76 3.29
C ASP A 72 8.89 2.67 3.64
N ALA A 73 8.01 2.65 2.62
CA ALA A 73 6.60 2.35 2.84
C ALA A 73 6.38 0.95 3.44
N LEU A 74 7.12 -0.06 2.97
CA LEU A 74 7.08 -1.43 3.54
C LEU A 74 7.66 -1.48 4.94
N MET A 75 8.74 -0.71 5.20
CA MET A 75 9.37 -0.63 6.51
C MET A 75 8.44 0.00 7.54
N LEU A 76 7.65 1.00 7.16
CA LEU A 76 6.64 1.61 8.02
C LEU A 76 5.62 0.57 8.54
N ASP A 77 5.10 -0.29 7.65
CA ASP A 77 4.19 -1.38 8.02
C ASP A 77 4.89 -2.42 8.90
N HIS A 78 6.15 -2.74 8.58
CA HIS A 78 6.96 -3.70 9.33
C HIS A 78 7.20 -3.24 10.77
N VAL A 79 7.56 -1.98 10.97
CA VAL A 79 7.78 -1.39 12.31
C VAL A 79 6.50 -1.39 13.12
N GLN A 80 5.37 -1.00 12.54
CA GLN A 80 4.07 -1.05 13.23
C GLN A 80 3.72 -2.47 13.69
N ARG A 81 3.98 -3.47 12.85
CA ARG A 81 3.77 -4.88 13.19
C ARG A 81 4.68 -5.34 14.32
N LEU A 82 5.95 -4.94 14.34
CA LEU A 82 6.90 -5.32 15.40
C LEU A 82 6.57 -4.67 16.73
N CYS A 83 6.19 -3.38 16.71
CA CYS A 83 5.89 -2.63 17.93
C CYS A 83 4.45 -2.85 18.44
N GLY A 84 3.55 -3.40 17.63
CA GLY A 84 2.13 -3.52 17.95
C GLY A 84 1.43 -2.17 18.16
N GLN A 85 2.06 -1.09 17.71
CA GLN A 85 1.56 0.29 17.85
C GLN A 85 2.01 1.13 16.67
N GLY A 86 1.29 2.22 16.41
CA GLY A 86 1.60 3.17 15.35
C GLY A 86 0.36 3.83 14.77
N PRO A 87 0.53 4.80 13.87
CA PRO A 87 -0.57 5.57 13.30
C PRO A 87 -1.55 4.70 12.49
N GLY A 88 -1.07 3.67 11.78
CA GLY A 88 -1.91 2.73 11.04
C GLY A 88 -2.73 1.84 11.97
N CYS A 89 -2.13 1.36 13.07
CA CYS A 89 -2.85 0.59 14.09
C CYS A 89 -3.99 1.41 14.70
N GLN A 90 -3.73 2.69 15.01
CA GLN A 90 -4.77 3.59 15.52
C GLN A 90 -5.82 3.89 14.46
N CYS A 91 -5.41 4.20 13.21
CA CYS A 91 -6.32 4.47 12.11
C CYS A 91 -7.27 3.28 11.87
N ALA A 92 -6.75 2.06 11.89
CA ALA A 92 -7.51 0.83 11.73
C ALA A 92 -8.52 0.62 12.88
N ALA A 93 -8.09 0.86 14.12
CA ALA A 93 -8.92 0.66 15.31
C ALA A 93 -10.04 1.71 15.41
N ASP A 94 -9.72 2.99 15.14
CA ASP A 94 -10.64 4.10 15.34
C ASP A 94 -11.54 4.36 14.10
N GLY A 95 -11.18 3.81 12.93
CA GLY A 95 -11.86 4.10 11.66
C GLY A 95 -11.79 5.58 11.25
N ARG A 96 -10.75 6.29 11.68
CA ARG A 96 -10.53 7.71 11.43
C ARG A 96 -9.14 7.97 10.87
N ALA A 97 -9.04 9.01 10.04
CA ALA A 97 -7.74 9.45 9.55
C ALA A 97 -6.83 9.87 10.72
N VAL A 98 -5.56 9.49 10.62
CA VAL A 98 -4.52 9.84 11.60
C VAL A 98 -3.47 10.68 10.89
N HIS A 99 -3.12 11.80 11.51
CA HIS A 99 -2.10 12.73 11.02
C HIS A 99 -0.98 12.87 12.04
N VAL A 100 0.25 12.79 11.55
CA VAL A 100 1.49 13.02 12.29
C VAL A 100 2.26 14.10 11.56
N ASP A 101 2.33 15.28 12.13
CA ASP A 101 3.05 16.43 11.54
C ASP A 101 4.55 16.22 11.56
N ASP A 102 5.09 15.71 12.68
CA ASP A 102 6.51 15.43 12.85
C ASP A 102 6.75 14.29 13.84
N LEU A 103 7.32 13.20 13.36
CA LEU A 103 7.67 12.04 14.18
C LEU A 103 8.64 12.37 15.30
N SER A 104 9.53 13.36 15.14
CA SER A 104 10.53 13.69 16.16
C SER A 104 9.94 14.24 17.47
N VAL A 105 8.72 14.75 17.42
CA VAL A 105 7.99 15.27 18.59
C VAL A 105 6.76 14.45 18.95
N GLU A 106 6.46 13.40 18.20
CA GLU A 106 5.32 12.53 18.41
C GLU A 106 5.52 11.66 19.68
N LYS A 107 4.50 11.55 20.52
CA LYS A 107 4.58 10.84 21.81
C LYS A 107 3.58 9.70 21.96
N ARG A 108 2.61 9.58 21.04
CA ARG A 108 1.54 8.58 21.14
C ARG A 108 2.07 7.15 21.06
N TRP A 109 3.14 6.91 20.26
CA TRP A 109 3.68 5.56 20.02
C TRP A 109 5.21 5.55 20.14
N PRO A 110 5.78 5.61 21.35
CA PRO A 110 7.22 5.84 21.54
C PRO A 110 8.10 4.75 20.91
N ALA A 111 7.74 3.47 20.98
CA ALA A 111 8.51 2.40 20.37
C ALA A 111 8.46 2.45 18.82
N PHE A 112 7.31 2.80 18.25
CA PHE A 112 7.17 3.00 16.81
C PHE A 112 8.00 4.19 16.33
N VAL A 113 7.94 5.33 17.04
CA VAL A 113 8.71 6.54 16.71
C VAL A 113 10.21 6.26 16.73
N GLU A 114 10.71 5.60 17.78
CA GLU A 114 12.13 5.24 17.90
C GLU A 114 12.59 4.37 16.72
N GLN A 115 11.87 3.29 16.44
CA GLN A 115 12.24 2.35 15.39
C GLN A 115 12.11 2.96 13.99
N THR A 116 11.02 3.70 13.71
CA THR A 116 10.82 4.34 12.42
C THR A 116 11.90 5.37 12.13
N SER A 117 12.23 6.22 13.11
CA SER A 117 13.28 7.22 12.97
C SER A 117 14.69 6.63 12.82
N ALA A 118 14.92 5.41 13.31
CA ALA A 118 16.20 4.71 13.16
C ALA A 118 16.33 4.00 11.80
N LEU A 119 15.24 3.59 11.18
CA LEU A 119 15.22 2.71 10.02
C LEU A 119 14.79 3.39 8.73
N THR A 120 14.15 4.56 8.80
CA THR A 120 13.63 5.30 7.65
C THR A 120 13.88 6.80 7.78
N PRO A 121 13.87 7.56 6.67
CA PRO A 121 13.94 9.03 6.71
C PRO A 121 12.59 9.69 7.07
N ILE A 122 11.51 8.93 7.21
CA ILE A 122 10.15 9.42 7.35
C ILE A 122 9.98 10.33 8.58
N ARG A 123 9.40 11.53 8.34
CA ARG A 123 9.15 12.54 9.37
C ARG A 123 7.67 12.88 9.53
N SER A 124 6.88 12.85 8.48
CA SER A 124 5.43 13.08 8.58
C SER A 124 4.63 11.94 7.96
N ILE A 125 3.44 11.69 8.52
CA ILE A 125 2.61 10.54 8.13
C ILE A 125 1.15 10.97 8.10
N LEU A 126 0.44 10.51 7.06
CA LEU A 126 -1.00 10.68 6.90
C LEU A 126 -1.62 9.31 6.59
N MET A 127 -2.57 8.88 7.42
CA MET A 127 -3.26 7.60 7.28
C MET A 127 -4.74 7.81 7.02
N PHE A 128 -5.31 7.05 6.09
CA PHE A 128 -6.74 7.03 5.80
C PHE A 128 -7.31 5.63 5.97
N PRO A 129 -8.41 5.45 6.73
CA PRO A 129 -9.12 4.19 6.76
C PRO A 129 -9.81 3.98 5.42
N LEU A 130 -9.72 2.78 4.87
CA LEU A 130 -10.35 2.41 3.60
C LEU A 130 -11.60 1.57 3.83
N LEU A 131 -11.44 0.43 4.50
CA LEU A 131 -12.49 -0.53 4.77
C LEU A 131 -12.25 -1.16 6.14
N ALA A 132 -13.34 -1.45 6.84
CA ALA A 132 -13.35 -2.31 8.02
C ALA A 132 -14.41 -3.39 7.81
N ASP A 133 -14.03 -4.67 7.91
CA ASP A 133 -14.97 -5.78 7.77
C ASP A 133 -14.40 -7.04 8.43
N GLY A 134 -15.24 -7.72 9.23
CA GLY A 134 -14.94 -9.03 9.79
C GLY A 134 -13.65 -9.10 10.63
N GLY A 135 -13.21 -7.97 11.21
CA GLY A 135 -12.00 -7.90 12.03
C GLY A 135 -10.74 -7.40 11.32
N ASP A 136 -10.74 -7.31 9.99
CA ASP A 136 -9.65 -6.73 9.22
C ASP A 136 -9.99 -5.30 8.78
N SER A 137 -9.05 -4.36 8.98
CA SER A 137 -9.17 -2.97 8.52
C SER A 137 -8.08 -2.65 7.50
N ALA A 138 -8.46 -2.11 6.35
CA ALA A 138 -7.51 -1.63 5.35
C ALA A 138 -7.22 -0.14 5.57
N VAL A 139 -5.95 0.24 5.43
CA VAL A 139 -5.47 1.62 5.62
C VAL A 139 -4.57 2.01 4.44
N LEU A 140 -4.80 3.21 3.90
CA LEU A 140 -3.87 3.88 2.99
C LEU A 140 -2.93 4.75 3.83
N ALA A 141 -1.64 4.52 3.69
CA ALA A 141 -0.57 5.30 4.26
C ALA A 141 0.05 6.22 3.19
N MET A 142 0.30 7.45 3.55
CA MET A 142 1.13 8.41 2.82
C MET A 142 2.15 8.96 3.82
N SER A 143 3.42 9.01 3.45
CA SER A 143 4.47 9.53 4.33
C SER A 143 5.49 10.34 3.55
N ALA A 144 6.23 11.15 4.29
CA ALA A 144 7.24 12.03 3.73
C ALA A 144 8.45 12.19 4.67
N ASP A 145 9.61 12.48 4.06
CA ASP A 145 10.87 12.70 4.75
C ASP A 145 10.94 14.09 5.42
N GLY A 146 10.10 15.03 4.96
CA GLY A 146 9.94 16.34 5.55
C GLY A 146 8.89 16.37 6.66
N PRO A 147 9.09 17.16 7.73
CA PRO A 147 8.06 17.41 8.74
C PRO A 147 7.00 18.39 8.22
N SER A 148 5.76 18.25 8.70
CA SER A 148 4.65 19.21 8.50
C SER A 148 4.31 19.51 7.03
N VAL A 149 4.49 18.54 6.13
CA VAL A 149 4.24 18.72 4.70
C VAL A 149 2.79 18.44 4.30
N PHE A 150 2.02 17.74 5.13
CA PHE A 150 0.63 17.38 4.83
C PHE A 150 -0.33 18.52 5.22
N LEU A 151 -0.34 19.57 4.42
CA LEU A 151 -1.26 20.71 4.59
C LEU A 151 -2.70 20.30 4.23
N ALA A 152 -3.67 21.17 4.52
CA ALA A 152 -5.09 20.86 4.37
C ALA A 152 -5.49 20.49 2.93
N ASP A 153 -4.87 21.08 1.92
CA ASP A 153 -5.06 20.75 0.51
C ASP A 153 -4.51 19.36 0.15
N VAL A 154 -3.34 18.98 0.68
CA VAL A 154 -2.77 17.66 0.52
C VAL A 154 -3.63 16.60 1.22
N VAL A 155 -4.10 16.89 2.44
CA VAL A 155 -5.04 15.99 3.16
C VAL A 155 -6.31 15.78 2.36
N LYS A 156 -6.88 16.83 1.76
CA LYS A 156 -8.06 16.76 0.91
C LYS A 156 -7.79 15.92 -0.35
N ALA A 157 -6.66 16.14 -1.02
CA ALA A 157 -6.28 15.34 -2.18
C ALA A 157 -6.02 13.88 -1.80
N GLY A 158 -5.35 13.60 -0.68
CA GLY A 158 -5.12 12.25 -0.15
C GLY A 158 -6.43 11.49 0.09
N SER A 159 -7.49 12.17 0.53
CA SER A 159 -8.80 11.56 0.71
C SER A 159 -9.44 11.06 -0.61
N VAL A 160 -9.10 11.68 -1.76
CA VAL A 160 -9.54 11.20 -3.08
C VAL A 160 -8.89 9.87 -3.40
N PHE A 161 -7.58 9.72 -3.19
CA PHE A 161 -6.89 8.43 -3.38
C PHE A 161 -7.46 7.35 -2.45
N ALA A 162 -7.74 7.69 -1.19
CA ALA A 162 -8.35 6.77 -0.23
C ALA A 162 -9.71 6.26 -0.71
N LYS A 163 -10.56 7.14 -1.25
CA LYS A 163 -11.87 6.78 -1.83
C LYS A 163 -11.72 5.75 -2.96
N HIS A 164 -10.79 5.98 -3.90
CA HIS A 164 -10.57 5.07 -5.03
C HIS A 164 -9.95 3.74 -4.60
N ALA A 165 -9.02 3.76 -3.62
CA ALA A 165 -8.45 2.54 -3.05
C ALA A 165 -9.51 1.70 -2.32
N ALA A 166 -10.40 2.34 -1.56
CA ALA A 166 -11.53 1.68 -0.92
C ALA A 166 -12.45 1.00 -1.93
N GLY A 167 -12.86 1.72 -2.98
CA GLY A 167 -13.70 1.15 -4.06
C GLY A 167 -13.03 -0.04 -4.77
N CYS A 168 -11.71 -0.01 -4.96
CA CYS A 168 -10.96 -1.12 -5.51
C CYS A 168 -11.00 -2.36 -4.59
N LEU A 169 -10.84 -2.18 -3.28
CA LEU A 169 -10.91 -3.27 -2.30
C LEU A 169 -12.33 -3.85 -2.19
N GLU A 170 -13.37 -3.02 -2.23
CA GLU A 170 -14.76 -3.47 -2.26
C GLU A 170 -15.06 -4.33 -3.49
N ALA A 171 -14.59 -3.89 -4.66
CA ALA A 171 -14.74 -4.66 -5.90
C ALA A 171 -14.00 -6.01 -5.82
N ALA A 172 -12.80 -6.05 -5.20
CA ALA A 172 -12.04 -7.28 -4.98
C ALA A 172 -12.79 -8.29 -4.10
N ARG A 173 -13.48 -7.81 -3.07
CA ARG A 173 -14.27 -8.66 -2.17
C ARG A 173 -15.52 -9.24 -2.83
N SER A 174 -16.12 -8.48 -3.75
CA SER A 174 -17.36 -8.89 -4.45
C SER A 174 -17.10 -9.97 -5.51
N GLN A 175 -15.85 -10.26 -5.84
CA GLN A 175 -15.50 -11.32 -6.80
C GLN A 175 -15.28 -12.64 -6.08
N PRO A 176 -15.82 -13.77 -6.58
CA PRO A 176 -15.52 -15.08 -6.02
C PRO A 176 -14.00 -15.33 -6.09
N PRO A 177 -13.39 -15.97 -5.08
CA PRO A 177 -11.97 -16.24 -5.08
C PRO A 177 -11.60 -17.00 -6.34
N VAL A 178 -10.76 -16.40 -7.19
CA VAL A 178 -10.17 -17.10 -8.33
C VAL A 178 -9.34 -18.24 -7.74
N ARG A 179 -9.80 -19.48 -7.91
CA ARG A 179 -8.99 -20.65 -7.61
C ARG A 179 -7.76 -20.53 -8.51
N CYS A 180 -6.64 -20.14 -7.94
CA CYS A 180 -5.36 -20.36 -8.60
C CYS A 180 -5.21 -21.87 -8.79
N HIS A 181 -5.60 -22.35 -9.97
CA HIS A 181 -5.08 -23.62 -10.47
C HIS A 181 -3.58 -23.34 -10.70
N VAL A 182 -2.78 -23.64 -9.69
CA VAL A 182 -1.37 -23.93 -9.91
C VAL A 182 -1.39 -25.12 -10.87
N ALA A 183 -1.21 -24.83 -12.15
CA ALA A 183 -0.92 -25.87 -13.12
C ALA A 183 0.37 -26.50 -12.63
N ALA A 184 0.25 -27.70 -12.03
CA ALA A 184 1.39 -28.50 -11.68
C ALA A 184 2.13 -28.75 -13.00
N VAL A 185 3.24 -28.06 -13.20
CA VAL A 185 4.20 -28.41 -14.24
C VAL A 185 4.77 -29.73 -13.79
N GLY A 186 4.19 -30.81 -14.31
CA GLY A 186 4.66 -32.17 -14.11
C GLY A 186 6.15 -32.24 -14.50
N PRO A 187 6.95 -33.02 -13.79
CA PRO A 187 8.36 -33.16 -14.11
C PRO A 187 8.49 -33.62 -15.56
N ARG A 188 9.16 -32.83 -16.39
CA ARG A 188 9.56 -33.24 -17.73
C ARG A 188 10.40 -34.49 -17.57
N SER A 189 9.86 -35.65 -17.98
CA SER A 189 10.58 -36.89 -18.09
C SER A 189 11.75 -36.68 -19.06
N ARG A 190 12.95 -36.54 -18.51
CA ARG A 190 14.18 -36.69 -19.31
C ARG A 190 14.27 -38.11 -19.74
N ARG A 191 14.06 -38.39 -21.03
CA ARG A 191 14.45 -39.66 -21.64
C ARG A 191 15.96 -39.83 -21.39
N PRO A 192 16.42 -40.98 -20.86
CA PRO A 192 17.84 -41.28 -20.85
C PRO A 192 18.27 -41.58 -22.29
N GLN A 193 19.08 -40.71 -22.87
CA GLN A 193 19.83 -41.06 -24.07
C GLN A 193 20.88 -42.06 -23.66
N GLY A 194 20.87 -43.19 -24.36
CA GLY A 194 21.73 -44.33 -24.14
C GLY A 194 23.22 -43.95 -24.18
N PHE A 195 23.93 -44.33 -23.16
CA PHE A 195 25.36 -44.50 -23.17
C PHE A 195 25.67 -45.88 -23.70
N SER A 196 25.98 -45.98 -24.99
CA SER A 196 26.60 -47.15 -25.57
C SER A 196 28.11 -47.11 -25.27
N ARG A 197 28.52 -48.03 -24.43
CA ARG A 197 29.66 -48.95 -24.56
C ARG A 197 30.89 -48.44 -25.29
N TRP A 198 31.97 -48.17 -24.55
CA TRP A 198 33.34 -48.47 -24.98
C TRP A 198 34.08 -49.08 -23.78
N VAL A 199 34.16 -50.42 -23.81
CA VAL A 199 35.18 -51.19 -23.12
C VAL A 199 36.09 -51.70 -24.24
N ARG A 200 37.35 -51.41 -24.21
CA ARG A 200 38.46 -52.31 -24.63
C ARG A 200 39.83 -51.73 -24.20
N HIS A 201 40.51 -52.57 -23.54
CA HIS A 201 41.92 -52.84 -23.27
C HIS A 201 42.56 -52.07 -22.17
#